data_a428cecd90bddf76688e799ef25d8fec
#
_entry.id   a428cecd90bddf76688e799ef25d8fec
#
_cell.length_a   1.000
_cell.length_b   1.000
_cell.length_c   1.000
_cell.angle_alpha   90.00
_cell.angle_beta   90.00
_cell.angle_gamma   90.00
#
_symmetry.space_group_name_H-M   'P 1'
#
loop_
_entity.id
_entity.type
_entity.pdbx_description
1 polymer ?
#
loop_
_entity_poly.entity_id
_entity_poly.type
_entity_poly.pdbx_seq_one_letter_code
_entity_poly.pdbx_strand_id
1 'polypeptide(L)'
;MAHLLVIELPGGNDADLLTAASARGDEFTFLCRSLHHYRQQPQLAAALDAARELIEVDPFEYAEVERRVLAVHAHQRIDAVLCLIDIRLIEAARIAARLGVRHISAATAALLRDKYRVRCALADRGVLQPEFAVAESNQQVKLAVQRLGLPVLIKPVDGYGSQNIVVLRHLEDLDPLLSPLDELLPSGADYGLGVKANDRVLIERFMPGTIIGCDTLTRAGQHRLLGVHEKLFFPPPSFAIRGGTFTPNCARFGNIERYVFAALDAVGFDWGAAHTEVMMTADGPRIIEINPRLVGAKIARLVGFSLGRSLHADLIALHAGEPVTHDGSPLPSVAVSRWIAAAQQGILAEVELTHSEDARIRCTEILKQAGDLIGPPLENVDRIGYVMACDQDQMEAERLADGVIAKCHIQVRS
;
A
#
# COMPACT_ATOMS: atom_id res chain seq x y z
N MET A 1 -22.27 16.35 1.34
CA MET A 1 -22.34 15.45 0.17
C MET A 1 -21.39 16.01 -0.86
N ALA A 2 -20.29 15.33 -1.11
CA ALA A 2 -19.29 15.68 -2.09
C ALA A 2 -19.40 14.78 -3.32
N HIS A 3 -18.94 15.25 -4.48
CA HIS A 3 -18.77 14.43 -5.68
C HIS A 3 -17.28 14.08 -5.84
N LEU A 4 -16.97 12.80 -5.76
CA LEU A 4 -15.62 12.27 -5.77
C LEU A 4 -15.26 11.73 -7.15
N LEU A 5 -14.05 12.00 -7.63
CA LEU A 5 -13.46 11.23 -8.72
C LEU A 5 -12.52 10.18 -8.11
N VAL A 6 -12.85 8.91 -8.29
CA VAL A 6 -12.01 7.78 -7.87
C VAL A 6 -11.30 7.23 -9.09
N ILE A 7 -9.96 7.24 -9.08
CA ILE A 7 -9.13 6.77 -10.19
C ILE A 7 -8.53 5.44 -9.83
N GLU A 8 -8.98 4.37 -10.51
CA GLU A 8 -8.57 3.00 -10.30
C GLU A 8 -8.66 2.59 -8.81
N LEU A 9 -8.59 1.31 -8.52
CA LEU A 9 -8.50 0.78 -7.16
C LEU A 9 -7.39 -0.26 -7.10
N PRO A 10 -6.72 -0.44 -5.95
CA PRO A 10 -5.77 -1.51 -5.77
C PRO A 10 -6.42 -2.87 -6.06
N GLY A 11 -5.67 -3.76 -6.72
CA GLY A 11 -6.17 -5.07 -7.12
C GLY A 11 -6.74 -5.84 -5.94
N GLY A 12 -7.97 -6.29 -6.11
CA GLY A 12 -8.51 -7.41 -5.35
C GLY A 12 -9.37 -7.09 -4.16
N ASN A 13 -9.57 -5.86 -3.67
CA ASN A 13 -10.45 -5.80 -2.50
C ASN A 13 -10.81 -4.41 -1.95
N ASP A 14 -10.64 -3.35 -2.68
CA ASP A 14 -10.84 -2.05 -2.08
C ASP A 14 -12.19 -1.39 -2.40
N ALA A 15 -13.26 -2.19 -2.29
CA ALA A 15 -14.61 -1.64 -2.12
C ALA A 15 -14.72 -0.73 -0.87
N ASP A 16 -13.73 -0.79 0.05
CA ASP A 16 -13.74 -0.03 1.29
C ASP A 16 -13.81 1.49 1.07
N LEU A 17 -13.11 2.02 0.05
CA LEU A 17 -13.20 3.44 -0.30
C LEU A 17 -14.60 3.79 -0.83
N LEU A 18 -15.16 2.99 -1.74
CA LEU A 18 -16.49 3.21 -2.31
C LEU A 18 -17.58 3.03 -1.25
N THR A 19 -17.43 2.04 -0.38
CA THR A 19 -18.31 1.83 0.77
C THR A 19 -18.28 3.01 1.73
N ALA A 20 -17.09 3.55 2.01
CA ALA A 20 -16.96 4.74 2.87
C ALA A 20 -17.60 5.97 2.23
N ALA A 21 -17.46 6.16 0.90
CA ALA A 21 -18.12 7.24 0.18
C ALA A 21 -19.65 7.12 0.28
N SER A 22 -20.19 5.95 0.03
CA SER A 22 -21.65 5.69 0.13
C SER A 22 -22.17 5.89 1.56
N ALA A 23 -21.44 5.40 2.57
CA ALA A 23 -21.80 5.57 3.98
C ALA A 23 -21.80 7.04 4.44
N ARG A 24 -20.98 7.88 3.81
CA ARG A 24 -20.96 9.34 4.02
C ARG A 24 -22.06 10.07 3.26
N GLY A 25 -22.76 9.38 2.35
CA GLY A 25 -23.73 9.98 1.43
C GLY A 25 -23.03 10.75 0.30
N ASP A 26 -21.77 10.49 -0.01
CA ASP A 26 -21.05 11.12 -1.10
C ASP A 26 -21.33 10.37 -2.42
N GLU A 27 -21.38 11.10 -3.52
CA GLU A 27 -21.47 10.55 -4.87
C GLU A 27 -20.07 10.34 -5.45
N PHE A 28 -19.90 9.39 -6.36
CA PHE A 28 -18.62 9.22 -7.02
C PHE A 28 -18.75 8.87 -8.51
N THR A 29 -17.80 9.39 -9.28
CA THR A 29 -17.45 8.95 -10.63
C THR A 29 -16.24 8.03 -10.53
N PHE A 30 -16.31 6.84 -11.12
CA PHE A 30 -15.20 5.90 -11.16
C PHE A 30 -14.53 5.90 -12.51
N LEU A 31 -13.24 6.19 -12.55
CA LEU A 31 -12.40 6.22 -13.74
C LEU A 31 -11.41 5.06 -13.71
N CYS A 32 -11.41 4.25 -14.77
CA CYS A 32 -10.48 3.12 -14.87
C CYS A 32 -10.08 2.84 -16.32
N ARG A 33 -9.05 2.00 -16.49
CA ARG A 33 -8.67 1.46 -17.78
C ARG A 33 -9.65 0.37 -18.23
N SER A 34 -10.08 -0.52 -17.32
CA SER A 34 -10.96 -1.65 -17.66
C SER A 34 -11.98 -1.92 -16.56
N LEU A 35 -13.25 -1.66 -16.85
CA LEU A 35 -14.36 -2.01 -15.95
C LEU A 35 -14.51 -3.52 -15.78
N HIS A 36 -14.20 -4.29 -16.82
CA HIS A 36 -14.26 -5.75 -16.75
C HIS A 36 -13.39 -6.30 -15.62
N HIS A 37 -12.17 -5.75 -15.45
CA HIS A 37 -11.26 -6.15 -14.37
C HIS A 37 -11.89 -6.03 -12.97
N TYR A 38 -12.59 -4.93 -12.71
CA TYR A 38 -13.22 -4.68 -11.41
C TYR A 38 -14.52 -5.44 -11.21
N ARG A 39 -15.30 -5.62 -12.28
CA ARG A 39 -16.59 -6.34 -12.23
C ARG A 39 -16.47 -7.86 -12.04
N GLN A 40 -15.26 -8.43 -12.21
CA GLN A 40 -15.00 -9.83 -11.86
C GLN A 40 -15.07 -10.10 -10.35
N GLN A 41 -15.00 -9.05 -9.53
CA GLN A 41 -15.08 -9.16 -8.08
C GLN A 41 -16.47 -8.75 -7.60
N PRO A 42 -17.28 -9.66 -7.01
CA PRO A 42 -18.68 -9.37 -6.68
C PRO A 42 -18.87 -8.15 -5.79
N GLN A 43 -18.00 -7.95 -4.79
CA GLN A 43 -18.09 -6.81 -3.89
C GLN A 43 -17.80 -5.47 -4.59
N LEU A 44 -16.83 -5.44 -5.52
CA LEU A 44 -16.55 -4.26 -6.32
C LEU A 44 -17.63 -4.01 -7.36
N ALA A 45 -18.14 -5.06 -8.00
CA ALA A 45 -19.23 -4.94 -8.95
C ALA A 45 -20.46 -4.26 -8.31
N ALA A 46 -20.87 -4.72 -7.13
CA ALA A 46 -21.98 -4.14 -6.39
C ALA A 46 -21.70 -2.68 -5.95
N ALA A 47 -20.47 -2.38 -5.51
CA ALA A 47 -20.12 -1.02 -5.14
C ALA A 47 -20.09 -0.06 -6.35
N LEU A 48 -19.66 -0.55 -7.52
CA LEU A 48 -19.62 0.23 -8.76
C LEU A 48 -21.02 0.51 -9.32
N ASP A 49 -22.02 -0.33 -9.01
CA ASP A 49 -23.40 -0.06 -9.41
C ASP A 49 -24.00 1.19 -8.72
N ALA A 50 -23.40 1.63 -7.61
CA ALA A 50 -23.73 2.89 -6.95
C ALA A 50 -22.98 4.11 -7.53
N ALA A 51 -22.09 3.92 -8.51
CA ALA A 51 -21.37 5.01 -9.13
C ALA A 51 -22.36 5.90 -9.91
N ARG A 52 -22.16 7.21 -9.80
CA ARG A 52 -22.89 8.17 -10.61
C ARG A 52 -22.54 8.06 -12.09
N GLU A 53 -21.26 7.86 -12.36
CA GLU A 53 -20.73 7.67 -13.70
C GLU A 53 -19.54 6.71 -13.68
N LEU A 54 -19.45 5.87 -14.71
CA LEU A 54 -18.32 4.96 -14.94
C LEU A 54 -17.61 5.41 -16.21
N ILE A 55 -16.33 5.73 -16.09
CA ILE A 55 -15.48 6.17 -17.21
C ILE A 55 -14.43 5.10 -17.46
N GLU A 56 -14.48 4.48 -18.65
CA GLU A 56 -13.46 3.55 -19.12
C GLU A 56 -12.63 4.20 -20.23
N VAL A 57 -11.31 4.18 -20.09
CA VAL A 57 -10.36 4.72 -21.06
C VAL A 57 -9.25 3.70 -21.32
N ASP A 58 -9.32 2.97 -22.43
CA ASP A 58 -8.32 1.99 -22.84
C ASP A 58 -7.83 2.27 -24.27
N PRO A 59 -6.55 2.55 -24.52
CA PRO A 59 -5.49 2.73 -23.53
C PRO A 59 -5.70 3.97 -22.66
N PHE A 60 -5.11 3.97 -21.45
CA PHE A 60 -5.27 5.05 -20.47
C PHE A 60 -4.44 6.28 -20.89
N GLU A 61 -4.92 6.99 -21.92
CA GLU A 61 -4.29 8.17 -22.47
C GLU A 61 -4.72 9.42 -21.70
N TYR A 62 -3.74 10.16 -21.13
CA TYR A 62 -4.03 11.30 -20.26
C TYR A 62 -4.94 12.36 -20.90
N ALA A 63 -4.73 12.67 -22.18
CA ALA A 63 -5.54 13.68 -22.88
C ALA A 63 -7.03 13.28 -22.96
N GLU A 64 -7.31 12.01 -23.21
CA GLU A 64 -8.68 11.50 -23.23
C GLU A 64 -9.28 11.42 -21.82
N VAL A 65 -8.49 10.99 -20.84
CA VAL A 65 -8.87 11.02 -19.41
C VAL A 65 -9.25 12.45 -19.00
N GLU A 66 -8.38 13.43 -19.26
CA GLU A 66 -8.63 14.84 -18.93
C GLU A 66 -9.90 15.33 -19.60
N ARG A 67 -10.09 15.08 -20.88
CA ARG A 67 -11.28 15.48 -21.64
C ARG A 67 -12.57 14.93 -21.03
N ARG A 68 -12.58 13.62 -20.70
CA ARG A 68 -13.74 12.95 -20.08
C ARG A 68 -14.06 13.53 -18.69
N VAL A 69 -13.05 13.65 -17.86
CA VAL A 69 -13.21 14.17 -16.50
C VAL A 69 -13.68 15.63 -16.51
N LEU A 70 -13.15 16.48 -17.39
CA LEU A 70 -13.61 17.86 -17.52
C LEU A 70 -15.06 17.94 -18.02
N ALA A 71 -15.50 17.03 -18.90
CA ALA A 71 -16.89 16.96 -19.32
C ALA A 71 -17.82 16.65 -18.13
N VAL A 72 -17.46 15.66 -17.29
CA VAL A 72 -18.21 15.38 -16.05
C VAL A 72 -18.23 16.59 -15.13
N HIS A 73 -17.07 17.20 -14.88
CA HIS A 73 -16.94 18.36 -13.98
C HIS A 73 -17.76 19.58 -14.46
N ALA A 74 -17.91 19.77 -15.76
CA ALA A 74 -18.73 20.84 -16.32
C ALA A 74 -20.23 20.66 -16.06
N HIS A 75 -20.72 19.43 -16.00
CA HIS A 75 -22.11 19.11 -15.67
C HIS A 75 -22.35 19.08 -14.16
N GLN A 76 -21.39 18.51 -13.43
CA GLN A 76 -21.43 18.44 -11.99
C GLN A 76 -20.02 18.56 -11.45
N ARG A 77 -19.81 19.55 -10.61
CA ARG A 77 -18.52 19.80 -9.98
C ARG A 77 -18.01 18.56 -9.24
N ILE A 78 -16.77 18.18 -9.55
CA ILE A 78 -16.02 17.21 -8.77
C ILE A 78 -15.31 17.98 -7.65
N ASP A 79 -15.47 17.54 -6.40
CA ASP A 79 -14.97 18.21 -5.21
C ASP A 79 -13.65 17.61 -4.70
N ALA A 80 -13.37 16.34 -5.04
CA ALA A 80 -12.15 15.65 -4.64
C ALA A 80 -11.71 14.61 -5.67
N VAL A 81 -10.39 14.40 -5.76
CA VAL A 81 -9.77 13.33 -6.55
C VAL A 81 -9.09 12.36 -5.58
N LEU A 82 -9.40 11.08 -5.70
CA LEU A 82 -8.89 10.00 -4.86
C LEU A 82 -8.21 8.94 -5.75
N CYS A 83 -6.97 8.60 -5.40
CA CYS A 83 -6.19 7.57 -6.06
C CYS A 83 -5.43 6.76 -5.00
N LEU A 84 -5.70 5.46 -4.91
CA LEU A 84 -5.06 4.57 -3.94
C LEU A 84 -4.00 3.67 -4.57
N ILE A 85 -3.67 3.89 -5.84
CA ILE A 85 -2.64 3.12 -6.55
C ILE A 85 -1.50 4.01 -7.00
N ASP A 86 -0.29 3.53 -6.78
CA ASP A 86 0.93 4.31 -7.06
C ASP A 86 1.09 4.64 -8.55
N ILE A 87 0.71 3.72 -9.43
CA ILE A 87 0.92 3.85 -10.89
C ILE A 87 0.05 4.90 -11.59
N ARG A 88 -0.98 5.45 -10.91
CA ARG A 88 -1.85 6.52 -11.42
C ARG A 88 -1.71 7.83 -10.64
N LEU A 89 -0.77 7.89 -9.71
CA LEU A 89 -0.59 9.04 -8.83
C LEU A 89 -0.32 10.35 -9.59
N ILE A 90 0.50 10.29 -10.64
CA ILE A 90 0.87 11.48 -11.44
C ILE A 90 -0.35 12.01 -12.17
N GLU A 91 -1.11 11.12 -12.82
CA GLU A 91 -2.34 11.48 -13.53
C GLU A 91 -3.38 12.05 -12.57
N ALA A 92 -3.54 11.43 -11.40
CA ALA A 92 -4.45 11.93 -10.35
C ALA A 92 -4.09 13.35 -9.89
N ALA A 93 -2.81 13.60 -9.63
CA ALA A 93 -2.33 14.93 -9.24
C ALA A 93 -2.52 15.98 -10.34
N ARG A 94 -2.27 15.60 -11.60
CA ARG A 94 -2.51 16.49 -12.77
C ARG A 94 -3.99 16.82 -12.93
N ILE A 95 -4.87 15.81 -12.83
CA ILE A 95 -6.32 16.01 -12.90
C ILE A 95 -6.80 16.89 -11.75
N ALA A 96 -6.36 16.61 -10.53
CA ALA A 96 -6.72 17.45 -9.36
C ALA A 96 -6.34 18.91 -9.56
N ALA A 97 -5.15 19.19 -10.10
CA ALA A 97 -4.71 20.53 -10.43
C ALA A 97 -5.60 21.19 -11.51
N ARG A 98 -6.03 20.44 -12.53
CA ARG A 98 -6.95 20.93 -13.59
C ARG A 98 -8.33 21.26 -13.04
N LEU A 99 -8.81 20.50 -12.07
CA LEU A 99 -10.11 20.71 -11.41
C LEU A 99 -10.05 21.79 -10.31
N GLY A 100 -8.84 22.22 -9.90
CA GLY A 100 -8.64 23.15 -8.80
C GLY A 100 -9.00 22.55 -7.43
N VAL A 101 -8.88 21.23 -7.27
CA VAL A 101 -9.15 20.52 -6.02
C VAL A 101 -7.84 20.14 -5.31
N ARG A 102 -7.93 19.84 -4.02
CA ARG A 102 -6.78 19.58 -3.16
C ARG A 102 -6.15 18.23 -3.44
N HIS A 103 -4.85 18.23 -3.65
CA HIS A 103 -4.01 17.05 -3.87
C HIS A 103 -2.54 17.45 -3.75
N ILE A 104 -1.62 16.51 -3.65
CA ILE A 104 -0.20 16.79 -3.84
C ILE A 104 0.03 17.34 -5.25
N SER A 105 1.09 18.14 -5.42
CA SER A 105 1.45 18.65 -6.75
C SER A 105 1.86 17.53 -7.70
N ALA A 106 1.68 17.74 -9.00
CA ALA A 106 2.17 16.79 -10.02
C ALA A 106 3.70 16.60 -9.96
N ALA A 107 4.45 17.62 -9.53
CA ALA A 107 5.89 17.53 -9.34
C ALA A 107 6.25 16.63 -8.16
N THR A 108 5.55 16.78 -7.02
CA THR A 108 5.68 15.91 -5.84
C THR A 108 5.29 14.46 -6.19
N ALA A 109 4.18 14.27 -6.91
CA ALA A 109 3.76 12.95 -7.38
C ALA A 109 4.83 12.28 -8.25
N ALA A 110 5.41 13.02 -9.21
CA ALA A 110 6.47 12.52 -10.08
C ALA A 110 7.77 12.22 -9.31
N LEU A 111 8.09 12.99 -8.27
CA LEU A 111 9.23 12.71 -7.40
C LEU A 111 9.01 11.42 -6.62
N LEU A 112 7.84 11.26 -5.98
CA LEU A 112 7.50 10.10 -5.15
C LEU A 112 7.38 8.80 -5.96
N ARG A 113 7.10 8.89 -7.27
CA ARG A 113 7.09 7.73 -8.17
C ARG A 113 8.47 7.25 -8.59
N ASP A 114 9.52 8.01 -8.33
CA ASP A 114 10.91 7.66 -8.67
C ASP A 114 11.72 7.51 -7.36
N LYS A 115 11.95 6.26 -6.95
CA LYS A 115 12.67 5.93 -5.71
C LYS A 115 14.08 6.54 -5.66
N TYR A 116 14.76 6.68 -6.80
CA TYR A 116 16.07 7.33 -6.83
C TYR A 116 15.97 8.84 -6.55
N ARG A 117 14.98 9.52 -7.13
CA ARG A 117 14.73 10.94 -6.83
C ARG A 117 14.33 11.15 -5.36
N VAL A 118 13.56 10.23 -4.79
CA VAL A 118 13.25 10.24 -3.34
C VAL A 118 14.55 10.14 -2.53
N ARG A 119 15.44 9.21 -2.88
CA ARG A 119 16.77 9.09 -2.21
C ARG A 119 17.58 10.36 -2.27
N CYS A 120 17.62 11.03 -3.43
CA CYS A 120 18.32 12.31 -3.59
C CYS A 120 17.68 13.39 -2.69
N ALA A 121 16.36 13.54 -2.71
CA ALA A 121 15.66 14.53 -1.89
C ALA A 121 15.87 14.32 -0.38
N LEU A 122 15.87 13.06 0.08
CA LEU A 122 16.19 12.71 1.47
C LEU A 122 17.64 13.05 1.83
N ALA A 123 18.60 12.75 0.92
CA ALA A 123 20.02 13.04 1.12
C ALA A 123 20.26 14.55 1.24
N ASP A 124 19.64 15.36 0.36
CA ASP A 124 19.76 16.83 0.35
C ASP A 124 19.28 17.48 1.67
N ARG A 125 18.42 16.79 2.40
CA ARG A 125 17.89 17.22 3.72
C ARG A 125 18.53 16.49 4.91
N GLY A 126 19.53 15.63 4.66
CA GLY A 126 20.21 14.87 5.70
C GLY A 126 19.34 13.83 6.41
N VAL A 127 18.25 13.39 5.78
CA VAL A 127 17.39 12.32 6.31
C VAL A 127 18.11 10.98 6.14
N LEU A 128 18.23 10.23 7.23
CA LEU A 128 18.94 8.95 7.23
C LEU A 128 18.21 7.91 6.36
N GLN A 129 18.99 7.19 5.56
CA GLN A 129 18.50 6.22 4.58
C GLN A 129 19.62 5.25 4.20
N PRO A 130 19.35 4.15 3.45
CA PRO A 130 20.43 3.32 2.92
C PRO A 130 21.37 4.12 2.03
N GLU A 131 22.65 3.76 2.00
CA GLU A 131 23.52 4.17 0.91
C GLU A 131 23.01 3.60 -0.41
N PHE A 132 23.03 4.37 -1.47
CA PHE A 132 22.36 4.02 -2.72
C PHE A 132 23.15 4.42 -3.98
N ALA A 133 22.81 3.77 -5.08
CA ALA A 133 23.21 4.10 -6.44
C ALA A 133 22.05 3.84 -7.40
N VAL A 134 22.11 4.41 -8.58
CA VAL A 134 21.22 4.09 -9.70
C VAL A 134 22.04 3.46 -10.82
N ALA A 135 21.44 2.53 -11.57
CA ALA A 135 22.07 1.91 -12.73
C ALA A 135 21.06 1.73 -13.87
N GLU A 136 21.54 1.89 -15.10
CA GLU A 136 20.83 1.71 -16.37
C GLU A 136 21.51 0.62 -17.23
N SER A 137 22.57 0.01 -16.72
CA SER A 137 23.29 -1.07 -17.38
C SER A 137 23.97 -1.99 -16.38
N ASN A 138 24.26 -3.25 -16.80
CA ASN A 138 24.97 -4.24 -15.97
C ASN A 138 26.33 -3.75 -15.51
N GLN A 139 27.03 -2.99 -16.34
CA GLN A 139 28.33 -2.43 -15.95
C GLN A 139 28.16 -1.45 -14.78
N GLN A 140 27.14 -0.61 -14.83
CA GLN A 140 26.84 0.32 -13.73
C GLN A 140 26.39 -0.42 -12.46
N VAL A 141 25.64 -1.52 -12.59
CA VAL A 141 25.29 -2.40 -11.45
C VAL A 141 26.56 -2.91 -10.78
N LYS A 142 27.51 -3.47 -11.55
CA LYS A 142 28.77 -3.98 -11.01
C LYS A 142 29.58 -2.91 -10.29
N LEU A 143 29.68 -1.71 -10.86
CA LEU A 143 30.36 -0.58 -10.23
C LEU A 143 29.67 -0.12 -8.93
N ALA A 144 28.33 -0.09 -8.94
CA ALA A 144 27.56 0.26 -7.76
C ALA A 144 27.75 -0.77 -6.63
N VAL A 145 27.71 -2.07 -6.95
CA VAL A 145 27.96 -3.16 -5.99
C VAL A 145 29.38 -3.05 -5.41
N GLN A 146 30.39 -2.80 -6.24
CA GLN A 146 31.77 -2.60 -5.77
C GLN A 146 31.89 -1.41 -4.80
N ARG A 147 31.17 -0.33 -5.08
CA ARG A 147 31.19 0.88 -4.22
C ARG A 147 30.45 0.67 -2.91
N LEU A 148 29.26 0.08 -2.96
CA LEU A 148 28.38 -0.08 -1.79
C LEU A 148 28.79 -1.25 -0.90
N GLY A 149 29.47 -2.25 -1.46
CA GLY A 149 29.77 -3.52 -0.80
C GLY A 149 28.54 -4.41 -0.69
N LEU A 150 28.78 -5.72 -0.60
CA LEU A 150 27.71 -6.73 -0.42
C LEU A 150 27.33 -6.90 1.07
N PRO A 151 26.12 -7.31 1.38
CA PRO A 151 25.00 -7.51 0.46
C PRO A 151 24.34 -6.21 0.02
N VAL A 152 23.73 -6.21 -1.18
CA VAL A 152 22.91 -5.10 -1.68
C VAL A 152 21.50 -5.58 -2.06
N LEU A 153 20.55 -4.65 -2.06
CA LEU A 153 19.21 -4.82 -2.58
C LEU A 153 19.10 -4.07 -3.90
N ILE A 154 18.58 -4.72 -4.93
CA ILE A 154 18.35 -4.14 -6.26
C ILE A 154 16.86 -4.15 -6.54
N LYS A 155 16.29 -3.04 -6.98
CA LYS A 155 14.87 -2.89 -7.28
C LYS A 155 14.63 -1.87 -8.38
N PRO A 156 13.52 -1.96 -9.17
CA PRO A 156 13.15 -0.92 -10.12
C PRO A 156 12.94 0.43 -9.43
N VAL A 157 13.31 1.53 -10.09
CA VAL A 157 13.13 2.88 -9.51
C VAL A 157 11.67 3.25 -9.32
N ASP A 158 10.77 2.72 -10.13
CA ASP A 158 9.32 3.02 -10.16
C ASP A 158 8.44 1.81 -9.82
N GLY A 159 9.05 0.70 -9.34
CA GLY A 159 8.32 -0.49 -8.90
C GLY A 159 7.35 -0.22 -7.77
N TYR A 160 6.33 -1.06 -7.62
CA TYR A 160 5.36 -1.03 -6.53
C TYR A 160 5.01 -2.47 -6.09
N GLY A 161 4.40 -2.61 -4.90
CA GLY A 161 3.93 -3.92 -4.41
C GLY A 161 5.05 -4.93 -4.13
N SER A 162 6.27 -4.49 -3.86
CA SER A 162 7.46 -5.32 -3.62
C SER A 162 7.85 -6.24 -4.80
N GLN A 163 7.43 -5.89 -6.01
CA GLN A 163 7.77 -6.66 -7.21
C GLN A 163 9.22 -6.41 -7.65
N ASN A 164 9.82 -7.45 -8.21
CA ASN A 164 11.14 -7.39 -8.83
C ASN A 164 12.24 -6.86 -7.89
N ILE A 165 12.27 -7.35 -6.65
CA ILE A 165 13.30 -7.03 -5.66
C ILE A 165 14.25 -8.22 -5.55
N VAL A 166 15.56 -7.98 -5.73
CA VAL A 166 16.61 -8.98 -5.59
C VAL A 166 17.58 -8.56 -4.49
N VAL A 167 17.94 -9.51 -3.62
CA VAL A 167 19.03 -9.34 -2.65
C VAL A 167 20.26 -10.08 -3.18
N LEU A 168 21.27 -9.32 -3.58
CA LEU A 168 22.54 -9.85 -4.02
C LEU A 168 23.46 -10.02 -2.81
N ARG A 169 23.86 -11.26 -2.53
CA ARG A 169 24.73 -11.61 -1.38
C ARG A 169 26.16 -11.90 -1.79
N HIS A 170 26.36 -12.45 -3.00
CA HIS A 170 27.66 -12.83 -3.54
C HIS A 170 27.80 -12.29 -4.96
N LEU A 171 29.02 -11.91 -5.38
CA LEU A 171 29.27 -11.44 -6.76
C LEU A 171 29.01 -12.54 -7.80
N GLU A 172 29.13 -13.78 -7.40
CA GLU A 172 28.86 -14.98 -8.23
C GLU A 172 27.37 -15.11 -8.60
N ASP A 173 26.49 -14.51 -7.79
CA ASP A 173 25.03 -14.45 -8.06
C ASP A 173 24.72 -13.51 -9.23
N LEU A 174 25.67 -12.66 -9.64
CA LEU A 174 25.61 -11.92 -10.90
C LEU A 174 26.00 -12.87 -12.02
N ASP A 175 25.07 -13.67 -12.52
CA ASP A 175 25.32 -14.52 -13.68
C ASP A 175 25.88 -13.68 -14.83
N PRO A 176 27.06 -13.99 -15.37
CA PRO A 176 27.64 -13.28 -16.50
C PRO A 176 26.81 -13.42 -17.79
N LEU A 177 25.89 -14.38 -17.86
CA LEU A 177 25.01 -14.64 -19.01
C LEU A 177 23.61 -14.04 -18.84
N LEU A 178 23.14 -13.88 -17.59
CA LEU A 178 21.88 -13.22 -17.30
C LEU A 178 22.14 -11.78 -16.84
N SER A 179 21.46 -10.86 -17.44
CA SER A 179 21.47 -9.48 -17.00
C SER A 179 20.60 -9.37 -15.75
N PRO A 180 21.10 -8.91 -14.60
CA PRO A 180 20.23 -8.58 -13.48
C PRO A 180 19.12 -7.61 -13.87
N LEU A 181 19.37 -6.74 -14.87
CA LEU A 181 18.37 -5.85 -15.42
C LEU A 181 17.33 -6.60 -16.25
N ASP A 182 17.74 -7.58 -17.04
CA ASP A 182 16.81 -8.37 -17.86
C ASP A 182 15.93 -9.29 -17.01
N GLU A 183 16.46 -9.78 -15.86
CA GLU A 183 15.66 -10.53 -14.87
C GLU A 183 14.68 -9.63 -14.10
N LEU A 184 15.15 -8.44 -13.70
CA LEU A 184 14.38 -7.50 -12.90
C LEU A 184 13.37 -6.72 -13.76
N LEU A 185 13.74 -6.40 -14.99
CA LEU A 185 12.97 -5.61 -15.93
C LEU A 185 12.98 -6.29 -17.30
N PRO A 186 12.28 -7.41 -17.48
CA PRO A 186 12.14 -8.01 -18.80
C PRO A 186 11.69 -6.94 -19.79
N SER A 187 12.30 -6.90 -20.97
CA SER A 187 11.96 -5.94 -22.02
C SER A 187 10.44 -5.89 -22.24
N GLY A 188 9.82 -4.73 -22.01
CA GLY A 188 8.37 -4.54 -22.12
C GLY A 188 7.58 -4.98 -20.88
N ALA A 189 8.21 -5.22 -19.73
CA ALA A 189 7.50 -5.51 -18.49
C ALA A 189 6.41 -4.46 -18.21
N ASP A 190 5.20 -4.94 -17.95
CA ASP A 190 4.03 -4.11 -17.63
C ASP A 190 3.69 -4.32 -16.15
N TYR A 191 3.61 -3.24 -15.39
CA TYR A 191 3.17 -3.27 -13.99
C TYR A 191 1.67 -3.55 -13.83
N GLY A 192 0.97 -3.78 -14.91
CA GLY A 192 -0.47 -3.86 -14.99
C GLY A 192 -1.08 -2.50 -15.37
N LEU A 193 -2.34 -2.53 -15.77
CA LEU A 193 -3.10 -1.36 -16.21
C LEU A 193 -2.41 -0.54 -17.33
N GLY A 194 -1.51 -1.19 -18.13
CA GLY A 194 -0.79 -0.58 -19.24
C GLY A 194 0.35 0.35 -18.86
N VAL A 195 0.85 0.29 -17.65
CA VAL A 195 2.01 1.07 -17.20
C VAL A 195 3.27 0.25 -17.35
N LYS A 196 4.18 0.72 -18.19
CA LYS A 196 5.47 0.07 -18.44
C LYS A 196 6.48 0.42 -17.34
N ALA A 197 7.31 -0.57 -16.99
CA ALA A 197 8.44 -0.41 -16.09
C ALA A 197 9.50 0.52 -16.69
N ASN A 198 10.20 1.26 -15.83
CA ASN A 198 11.37 2.04 -16.21
C ASN A 198 12.61 1.12 -16.31
N ASP A 199 13.51 1.43 -17.24
CA ASP A 199 14.74 0.64 -17.47
C ASP A 199 15.87 0.92 -16.44
N ARG A 200 15.56 1.64 -15.35
CA ARG A 200 16.51 1.97 -14.29
C ARG A 200 16.26 1.17 -13.02
N VAL A 201 17.33 0.76 -12.38
CA VAL A 201 17.28 0.12 -11.06
C VAL A 201 17.97 0.97 -10.00
N LEU A 202 17.39 0.96 -8.80
CA LEU A 202 17.98 1.47 -7.58
C LEU A 202 18.72 0.32 -6.88
N ILE A 203 19.97 0.59 -6.48
CA ILE A 203 20.80 -0.34 -5.73
C ILE A 203 21.05 0.28 -4.36
N GLU A 204 20.75 -0.47 -3.33
CA GLU A 204 20.85 -0.01 -1.94
C GLU A 204 21.70 -0.96 -1.10
N ARG A 205 22.49 -0.44 -0.19
CA ARG A 205 23.14 -1.26 0.82
C ARG A 205 22.07 -2.00 1.63
N PHE A 206 22.18 -3.32 1.71
CA PHE A 206 21.28 -4.11 2.55
C PHE A 206 21.51 -3.78 4.01
N MET A 207 20.45 -3.55 4.75
CA MET A 207 20.50 -3.21 6.17
C MET A 207 19.72 -4.26 6.97
N PRO A 208 20.34 -4.89 7.98
CA PRO A 208 19.62 -5.73 8.91
C PRO A 208 18.78 -4.86 9.87
N GLY A 209 17.59 -5.34 10.20
CA GLY A 209 16.69 -4.65 11.12
C GLY A 209 15.26 -5.13 11.03
N THR A 210 14.37 -4.43 11.69
CA THR A 210 12.93 -4.68 11.64
C THR A 210 12.24 -3.60 10.82
N ILE A 211 11.43 -3.99 9.85
CA ILE A 211 10.64 -3.05 9.04
C ILE A 211 9.37 -2.70 9.80
N ILE A 212 9.14 -1.42 9.98
CA ILE A 212 7.88 -0.86 10.46
C ILE A 212 7.24 0.02 9.39
N GLY A 213 5.90 0.14 9.41
CA GLY A 213 5.14 1.09 8.61
C GLY A 213 4.64 2.23 9.49
N CYS A 214 4.79 3.46 9.06
CA CYS A 214 4.27 4.65 9.73
C CYS A 214 3.16 5.25 8.87
N ASP A 215 1.94 5.26 9.39
CA ASP A 215 0.79 5.79 8.66
C ASP A 215 0.52 7.23 9.08
N THR A 216 0.43 8.15 8.11
CA THR A 216 0.24 9.57 8.35
C THR A 216 -0.91 10.15 7.54
N LEU A 217 -1.53 11.21 8.06
CA LEU A 217 -2.36 12.14 7.30
C LEU A 217 -1.69 13.51 7.31
N THR A 218 -1.69 14.15 6.14
CA THR A 218 -1.08 15.47 5.95
C THR A 218 -2.10 16.44 5.38
N ARG A 219 -2.19 17.63 5.98
CA ARG A 219 -3.03 18.74 5.51
C ARG A 219 -2.21 20.02 5.45
N ALA A 220 -2.03 20.56 4.25
CA ALA A 220 -1.25 21.78 4.01
C ALA A 220 0.15 21.76 4.68
N GLY A 221 0.87 20.64 4.52
CA GLY A 221 2.19 20.43 5.09
C GLY A 221 2.21 20.12 6.60
N GLN A 222 1.06 20.09 7.25
CA GLN A 222 0.96 19.68 8.65
C GLN A 222 0.74 18.17 8.72
N HIS A 223 1.77 17.45 9.14
CA HIS A 223 1.74 16.00 9.27
C HIS A 223 1.18 15.56 10.61
N ARG A 224 0.46 14.45 10.61
CA ARG A 224 -0.02 13.77 11.81
C ARG A 224 0.25 12.28 11.69
N LEU A 225 1.01 11.72 12.60
CA LEU A 225 1.21 10.27 12.71
C LEU A 225 -0.05 9.64 13.32
N LEU A 226 -0.61 8.65 12.64
CA LEU A 226 -1.76 7.87 13.11
C LEU A 226 -1.32 6.72 14.01
N GLY A 227 -0.17 6.13 13.72
CA GLY A 227 0.42 5.03 14.45
C GLY A 227 1.48 4.31 13.64
N VAL A 228 1.98 3.23 14.24
CA VAL A 228 3.03 2.38 13.68
C VAL A 228 2.51 0.96 13.49
N HIS A 229 2.80 0.39 12.34
CA HIS A 229 2.49 -0.98 11.97
C HIS A 229 3.75 -1.84 11.94
N GLU A 230 3.78 -2.92 12.71
CA GLU A 230 4.83 -3.95 12.68
C GLU A 230 4.37 -5.13 11.86
N LYS A 231 5.24 -5.66 11.00
CA LYS A 231 4.93 -6.82 10.14
C LYS A 231 5.41 -8.11 10.78
N LEU A 232 4.57 -9.13 10.73
CA LEU A 232 4.90 -10.50 11.10
C LEU A 232 4.93 -11.35 9.83
N PHE A 233 6.02 -12.07 9.59
CA PHE A 233 6.18 -12.92 8.41
C PHE A 233 5.93 -14.40 8.73
N PHE A 234 5.55 -15.18 7.74
CA PHE A 234 5.62 -16.63 7.83
C PHE A 234 7.09 -17.08 7.95
N PRO A 235 7.35 -18.26 8.53
CA PRO A 235 8.71 -18.77 8.61
C PRO A 235 9.38 -18.93 7.25
N PRO A 236 10.72 -18.78 7.17
CA PRO A 236 11.46 -19.02 5.93
C PRO A 236 11.16 -20.41 5.34
N PRO A 237 11.17 -20.58 4.00
CA PRO A 237 11.62 -19.61 2.99
C PRO A 237 10.59 -18.58 2.54
N SER A 238 9.45 -18.47 3.24
CA SER A 238 8.37 -17.55 2.89
C SER A 238 8.75 -16.08 3.07
N PHE A 239 8.30 -15.24 2.14
CA PHE A 239 8.30 -13.79 2.26
C PHE A 239 6.89 -13.21 2.47
N ALA A 240 5.89 -14.10 2.59
CA ALA A 240 4.51 -13.68 2.82
C ALA A 240 4.32 -13.14 4.24
N ILE A 241 3.49 -12.11 4.34
CA ILE A 241 3.11 -11.52 5.62
C ILE A 241 2.08 -12.45 6.30
N ARG A 242 2.43 -12.96 7.47
CA ARG A 242 1.55 -13.76 8.34
C ARG A 242 0.56 -12.89 9.10
N GLY A 243 0.89 -11.61 9.31
CA GLY A 243 0.05 -10.68 10.04
C GLY A 243 0.81 -9.42 10.41
N GLY A 244 0.31 -8.73 11.38
CA GLY A 244 0.97 -7.55 11.93
C GLY A 244 0.20 -6.95 13.07
N THR A 245 0.81 -5.95 13.69
CA THR A 245 0.24 -5.21 14.83
C THR A 245 0.30 -3.73 14.52
N PHE A 246 -0.82 -3.04 14.61
CA PHE A 246 -0.87 -1.59 14.56
C PHE A 246 -1.03 -1.03 15.98
N THR A 247 -0.17 -0.09 16.34
CA THR A 247 -0.27 0.64 17.61
C THR A 247 -0.31 2.16 17.38
N PRO A 248 -1.30 2.86 17.94
CA PRO A 248 -1.34 4.32 17.92
C PRO A 248 -0.37 4.95 18.92
N ASN A 249 0.07 4.21 19.95
CA ASN A 249 1.08 4.65 20.89
C ASN A 249 2.48 4.36 20.36
N CYS A 250 3.16 5.40 19.87
CA CYS A 250 4.45 5.29 19.21
C CYS A 250 5.65 5.48 20.16
N ALA A 251 5.45 5.60 21.48
CA ALA A 251 6.51 5.95 22.45
C ALA A 251 7.71 4.98 22.41
N ARG A 252 7.47 3.69 22.20
CA ARG A 252 8.55 2.67 22.12
C ARG A 252 9.46 2.82 20.90
N PHE A 253 9.05 3.58 19.88
CA PHE A 253 9.82 3.81 18.67
C PHE A 253 10.64 5.11 18.72
N GLY A 254 10.76 5.72 19.90
CA GLY A 254 11.51 6.96 20.09
C GLY A 254 10.97 8.13 19.30
N ASN A 255 11.83 8.87 18.62
CA ASN A 255 11.46 10.06 17.83
C ASN A 255 10.97 9.73 16.42
N ILE A 256 10.31 8.58 16.21
CA ILE A 256 9.90 8.12 14.87
C ILE A 256 8.99 9.13 14.16
N GLU A 257 8.11 9.78 14.87
CA GLU A 257 7.21 10.81 14.34
C GLU A 257 7.99 11.95 13.68
N ARG A 258 8.91 12.56 14.41
CA ARG A 258 9.76 13.65 13.91
C ARG A 258 10.59 13.21 12.71
N TYR A 259 11.07 11.97 12.73
CA TYR A 259 11.88 11.40 11.68
C TYR A 259 11.08 11.21 10.38
N VAL A 260 9.86 10.66 10.48
CA VAL A 260 8.95 10.48 9.34
C VAL A 260 8.51 11.84 8.79
N PHE A 261 8.19 12.81 9.65
CA PHE A 261 7.81 14.15 9.21
C PHE A 261 8.93 14.85 8.43
N ALA A 262 10.18 14.74 8.90
CA ALA A 262 11.33 15.27 8.17
C ALA A 262 11.49 14.63 6.78
N ALA A 263 11.15 13.34 6.64
CA ALA A 263 11.18 12.65 5.36
C ALA A 263 10.05 13.13 4.42
N LEU A 264 8.85 13.35 4.93
CA LEU A 264 7.72 13.89 4.18
C LEU A 264 7.97 15.33 3.72
N ASP A 265 8.54 16.17 4.60
CA ASP A 265 8.98 17.52 4.26
C ASP A 265 10.05 17.52 3.16
N ALA A 266 11.02 16.59 3.23
CA ALA A 266 12.11 16.49 2.26
C ALA A 266 11.62 16.21 0.83
N VAL A 267 10.52 15.45 0.69
CA VAL A 267 9.92 15.14 -0.62
C VAL A 267 8.80 16.12 -1.01
N GLY A 268 8.52 17.12 -0.18
CA GLY A 268 7.47 18.13 -0.42
C GLY A 268 6.05 17.53 -0.38
N PHE A 269 5.82 16.53 0.49
CA PHE A 269 4.51 15.94 0.68
C PHE A 269 3.65 16.84 1.56
N ASP A 270 2.63 17.48 0.98
CA ASP A 270 1.84 18.51 1.66
C ASP A 270 0.34 18.17 1.81
N TRP A 271 -0.16 17.11 1.13
CA TRP A 271 -1.57 16.76 1.16
C TRP A 271 -1.83 15.27 0.97
N GLY A 272 -2.71 14.69 1.81
CA GLY A 272 -3.18 13.31 1.65
C GLY A 272 -2.70 12.36 2.74
N ALA A 273 -2.80 11.06 2.47
CA ALA A 273 -2.26 10.00 3.31
C ALA A 273 -0.89 9.54 2.80
N ALA A 274 0.00 9.15 3.72
CA ALA A 274 1.23 8.47 3.35
C ALA A 274 1.50 7.28 4.27
N HIS A 275 1.96 6.18 3.66
CA HIS A 275 2.52 5.02 4.33
C HIS A 275 4.02 5.01 4.14
N THR A 276 4.77 5.31 5.21
CA THR A 276 6.24 5.38 5.18
C THR A 276 6.82 4.12 5.79
N GLU A 277 7.58 3.34 5.02
CA GLU A 277 8.32 2.19 5.53
C GLU A 277 9.67 2.61 6.07
N VAL A 278 9.98 2.17 7.28
CA VAL A 278 11.20 2.49 8.01
C VAL A 278 11.87 1.21 8.48
N MET A 279 13.16 1.06 8.20
CA MET A 279 14.00 0.03 8.80
C MET A 279 14.52 0.52 10.14
N MET A 280 14.16 -0.15 11.21
CA MET A 280 14.72 0.06 12.54
C MET A 280 16.02 -0.75 12.65
N THR A 281 17.16 -0.07 12.53
CA THR A 281 18.50 -0.67 12.65
C THR A 281 19.12 -0.40 14.03
N ALA A 282 20.23 -1.08 14.34
CA ALA A 282 20.97 -0.81 15.57
C ALA A 282 21.46 0.65 15.65
N ASP A 283 21.71 1.29 14.49
CA ASP A 283 22.20 2.68 14.38
C ASP A 283 21.04 3.68 14.20
N GLY A 284 19.80 3.26 14.47
CA GLY A 284 18.61 4.09 14.35
C GLY A 284 17.79 3.86 13.07
N PRO A 285 16.72 4.65 12.88
CA PRO A 285 15.78 4.46 11.77
C PRO A 285 16.38 4.84 10.40
N ARG A 286 15.94 4.15 9.35
CA ARG A 286 16.29 4.43 7.95
C ARG A 286 15.05 4.36 7.07
N ILE A 287 14.75 5.42 6.30
CA ILE A 287 13.63 5.42 5.35
C ILE A 287 13.86 4.38 4.26
N ILE A 288 12.92 3.46 4.11
CA ILE A 288 12.91 2.46 3.04
C ILE A 288 12.09 2.93 1.85
N GLU A 289 10.87 3.42 2.11
CA GLU A 289 9.95 3.84 1.06
C GLU A 289 8.90 4.81 1.61
N ILE A 290 8.45 5.73 0.77
CA ILE A 290 7.31 6.62 1.05
C ILE A 290 6.25 6.36 -0.01
N ASN A 291 5.13 5.78 0.40
CA ASN A 291 3.97 5.52 -0.46
C ASN A 291 2.91 6.60 -0.18
N PRO A 292 2.63 7.51 -1.14
CA PRO A 292 1.72 8.65 -0.93
C PRO A 292 0.25 8.26 -1.06
N ARG A 293 -0.17 7.30 -0.30
CA ARG A 293 -1.53 6.73 -0.23
C ARG A 293 -1.75 6.03 1.11
N LEU A 294 -2.98 5.59 1.35
CA LEU A 294 -3.26 4.67 2.44
C LEU A 294 -2.47 3.36 2.26
N VAL A 295 -2.11 2.77 3.38
CA VAL A 295 -1.50 1.43 3.41
C VAL A 295 -2.43 0.40 2.76
N GLY A 296 -1.85 -0.48 1.96
CA GLY A 296 -2.59 -1.53 1.23
C GLY A 296 -2.98 -2.74 2.08
N ALA A 297 -3.48 -3.77 1.41
CA ALA A 297 -3.74 -5.12 1.96
C ALA A 297 -4.68 -5.16 3.19
N LYS A 298 -5.77 -4.39 3.19
CA LYS A 298 -6.73 -4.28 4.32
C LYS A 298 -6.18 -3.64 5.59
N ILE A 299 -4.91 -3.23 5.61
CA ILE A 299 -4.30 -2.59 6.79
C ILE A 299 -4.98 -1.25 7.11
N ALA A 300 -5.45 -0.51 6.11
CA ALA A 300 -6.25 0.70 6.35
C ALA A 300 -7.51 0.42 7.20
N ARG A 301 -8.14 -0.76 7.01
CA ARG A 301 -9.25 -1.22 7.86
C ARG A 301 -8.78 -1.54 9.28
N LEU A 302 -7.62 -2.20 9.42
CA LEU A 302 -7.02 -2.49 10.72
C LEU A 302 -6.73 -1.21 11.51
N VAL A 303 -6.12 -0.21 10.86
CA VAL A 303 -5.88 1.12 11.44
C VAL A 303 -7.20 1.76 11.87
N GLY A 304 -8.23 1.68 11.02
CA GLY A 304 -9.57 2.17 11.33
C GLY A 304 -10.18 1.54 12.57
N PHE A 305 -10.06 0.23 12.73
CA PHE A 305 -10.53 -0.48 13.94
C PHE A 305 -9.79 -0.03 15.19
N SER A 306 -8.46 0.14 15.11
CA SER A 306 -7.65 0.66 16.21
C SER A 306 -8.09 2.05 16.63
N LEU A 307 -8.36 2.92 15.67
CA LEU A 307 -8.71 4.33 15.89
C LEU A 307 -10.22 4.55 16.13
N GLY A 308 -11.04 3.50 16.00
CA GLY A 308 -12.50 3.57 16.17
C GLY A 308 -13.22 4.35 15.06
N ARG A 309 -12.64 4.46 13.86
CA ARG A 309 -13.19 5.24 12.72
C ARG A 309 -12.73 4.71 11.37
N SER A 310 -13.40 5.10 10.29
CA SER A 310 -13.01 4.72 8.94
C SER A 310 -11.88 5.61 8.42
N LEU A 311 -10.71 5.04 8.17
CA LEU A 311 -9.59 5.76 7.58
C LEU A 311 -9.85 6.21 6.14
N HIS A 312 -10.69 5.47 5.39
CA HIS A 312 -11.14 5.88 4.06
C HIS A 312 -12.06 7.10 4.14
N ALA A 313 -12.96 7.15 5.14
CA ALA A 313 -13.80 8.33 5.37
C ALA A 313 -12.96 9.57 5.75
N ASP A 314 -11.91 9.39 6.56
CA ASP A 314 -10.96 10.46 6.89
C ASP A 314 -10.24 10.98 5.63
N LEU A 315 -9.81 10.07 4.74
CA LEU A 315 -9.16 10.45 3.48
C LEU A 315 -10.12 11.22 2.57
N ILE A 316 -11.36 10.76 2.44
CA ILE A 316 -12.40 11.47 1.67
C ILE A 316 -12.61 12.86 2.23
N ALA A 317 -12.84 13.00 3.55
CA ALA A 317 -13.03 14.28 4.21
C ALA A 317 -11.84 15.23 3.97
N LEU A 318 -10.61 14.71 4.10
CA LEU A 318 -9.39 15.47 3.86
C LEU A 318 -9.36 16.05 2.43
N HIS A 319 -9.60 15.21 1.41
CA HIS A 319 -9.57 15.65 0.01
C HIS A 319 -10.75 16.54 -0.36
N ALA A 320 -11.93 16.33 0.24
CA ALA A 320 -13.08 17.23 0.10
C ALA A 320 -12.87 18.58 0.83
N GLY A 321 -11.81 18.70 1.64
CA GLY A 321 -11.48 19.92 2.39
C GLY A 321 -12.24 20.06 3.69
N GLU A 322 -12.90 19.01 4.11
CA GLU A 322 -13.62 18.93 5.39
C GLU A 322 -12.64 18.71 6.56
N PRO A 323 -13.04 19.04 7.79
CA PRO A 323 -12.28 18.68 8.97
C PRO A 323 -12.23 17.16 9.12
N VAL A 324 -11.03 16.63 9.41
CA VAL A 324 -10.90 15.27 9.92
C VAL A 324 -11.07 15.34 11.43
N THR A 325 -12.31 15.13 11.89
CA THR A 325 -12.67 15.27 13.30
C THR A 325 -12.45 13.97 14.06
N HIS A 326 -12.21 14.08 15.37
CA HIS A 326 -11.95 12.97 16.28
C HIS A 326 -12.96 12.93 17.42
N ASP A 327 -14.19 13.37 17.17
CA ASP A 327 -15.19 13.55 18.21
C ASP A 327 -15.79 12.21 18.62
N GLY A 328 -15.63 11.86 19.89
CA GLY A 328 -16.34 10.74 20.51
C GLY A 328 -15.87 9.34 20.15
N SER A 329 -14.73 9.18 19.49
CA SER A 329 -14.16 7.86 19.23
C SER A 329 -13.75 7.18 20.54
N PRO A 330 -13.91 5.84 20.65
CA PRO A 330 -13.37 5.10 21.77
C PRO A 330 -11.87 5.33 21.89
N LEU A 331 -11.30 5.10 23.08
CA LEU A 331 -9.85 5.19 23.26
C LEU A 331 -9.14 4.31 22.22
N PRO A 332 -8.10 4.83 21.54
CA PRO A 332 -7.36 4.05 20.56
C PRO A 332 -6.83 2.76 21.19
N SER A 333 -7.00 1.64 20.50
CA SER A 333 -6.56 0.32 20.94
C SER A 333 -5.48 -0.23 20.00
N VAL A 334 -4.72 -1.22 20.47
CA VAL A 334 -3.85 -2.00 19.59
C VAL A 334 -4.74 -2.88 18.69
N ALA A 335 -4.44 -2.92 17.40
CA ALA A 335 -5.12 -3.78 16.45
C ALA A 335 -4.14 -4.79 15.85
N VAL A 336 -4.56 -6.04 15.77
CA VAL A 336 -3.76 -7.17 15.31
C VAL A 336 -4.44 -7.84 14.14
N SER A 337 -3.67 -8.15 13.09
CA SER A 337 -4.12 -8.99 11.99
C SER A 337 -3.37 -10.32 11.97
N ARG A 338 -4.07 -11.39 11.56
CA ARG A 338 -3.49 -12.70 11.27
C ARG A 338 -4.07 -13.23 9.97
N TRP A 339 -3.20 -13.70 9.09
CA TRP A 339 -3.58 -14.27 7.81
C TRP A 339 -3.72 -15.78 7.90
N ILE A 340 -4.75 -16.30 7.27
CA ILE A 340 -5.03 -17.72 7.12
C ILE A 340 -4.29 -18.21 5.87
N ALA A 341 -3.59 -19.34 5.97
CA ALA A 341 -2.88 -19.96 4.85
C ALA A 341 -2.94 -21.48 4.96
N ALA A 342 -2.88 -22.17 3.83
CA ALA A 342 -2.81 -23.62 3.80
C ALA A 342 -1.40 -24.14 4.15
N ALA A 343 -1.35 -25.30 4.79
CA ALA A 343 -0.10 -26.00 5.05
C ALA A 343 0.35 -26.86 3.84
N GLN A 344 -0.57 -27.19 2.92
CA GLN A 344 -0.36 -28.11 1.81
C GLN A 344 -0.92 -27.52 0.52
N GLN A 345 -0.29 -27.91 -0.60
CA GLN A 345 -0.78 -27.54 -1.94
C GLN A 345 -1.94 -28.43 -2.34
N GLY A 346 -2.92 -27.88 -3.05
CA GLY A 346 -4.05 -28.61 -3.62
C GLY A 346 -5.22 -27.67 -3.96
N ILE A 347 -6.36 -28.27 -4.23
CA ILE A 347 -7.60 -27.53 -4.50
C ILE A 347 -8.36 -27.32 -3.19
N LEU A 348 -8.71 -26.09 -2.90
CA LEU A 348 -9.52 -25.74 -1.73
C LEU A 348 -10.90 -26.40 -1.84
N ALA A 349 -11.24 -27.24 -0.89
CA ALA A 349 -12.56 -27.85 -0.82
C ALA A 349 -13.50 -27.01 0.07
N GLU A 350 -13.00 -26.65 1.24
CA GLU A 350 -13.79 -25.91 2.24
C GLU A 350 -12.87 -25.17 3.21
N VAL A 351 -13.33 -24.02 3.69
CA VAL A 351 -12.75 -23.30 4.83
C VAL A 351 -13.83 -23.08 5.86
N GLU A 352 -13.71 -23.73 7.00
CA GLU A 352 -14.56 -23.49 8.15
C GLU A 352 -13.83 -22.55 9.13
N LEU A 353 -14.38 -21.38 9.32
CA LEU A 353 -13.89 -20.41 10.29
C LEU A 353 -14.92 -20.28 11.41
N THR A 354 -14.57 -20.71 12.62
CA THR A 354 -15.46 -20.58 13.77
C THR A 354 -15.76 -19.11 14.04
N HIS A 355 -17.03 -18.75 13.94
CA HIS A 355 -17.45 -17.39 14.28
C HIS A 355 -17.25 -17.14 15.78
N SER A 356 -16.63 -16.03 16.12
CA SER A 356 -16.43 -15.62 17.51
C SER A 356 -17.47 -14.56 17.89
N GLU A 357 -18.12 -14.72 19.02
CA GLU A 357 -19.03 -13.71 19.58
C GLU A 357 -18.29 -12.59 20.33
N ASP A 358 -16.98 -12.71 20.50
CA ASP A 358 -16.17 -11.67 21.16
C ASP A 358 -16.10 -10.41 20.30
N ALA A 359 -16.68 -9.32 20.77
CA ALA A 359 -16.75 -8.05 20.06
C ALA A 359 -15.36 -7.44 19.75
N ARG A 360 -14.30 -7.93 20.38
CA ARG A 360 -12.92 -7.54 20.11
C ARG A 360 -12.37 -8.17 18.83
N ILE A 361 -12.97 -9.27 18.35
CA ILE A 361 -12.76 -9.78 16.98
C ILE A 361 -13.54 -8.87 16.02
N ARG A 362 -12.84 -7.99 15.34
CA ARG A 362 -13.43 -6.92 14.54
C ARG A 362 -13.79 -7.35 13.12
N CYS A 363 -13.05 -8.30 12.59
CA CYS A 363 -13.26 -8.79 11.22
C CYS A 363 -12.69 -10.20 11.06
N THR A 364 -13.46 -11.04 10.35
CA THR A 364 -13.00 -12.31 9.79
C THR A 364 -13.46 -12.36 8.34
N GLU A 365 -12.58 -12.68 7.42
CA GLU A 365 -12.90 -12.72 5.99
C GLU A 365 -12.15 -13.86 5.30
N ILE A 366 -12.86 -14.63 4.47
CA ILE A 366 -12.27 -15.62 3.59
C ILE A 366 -12.24 -15.03 2.17
N LEU A 367 -11.09 -15.05 1.54
CA LEU A 367 -10.82 -14.45 0.23
C LEU A 367 -10.83 -15.46 -0.91
N LYS A 368 -10.59 -16.73 -0.58
CA LYS A 368 -10.57 -17.85 -1.52
C LYS A 368 -11.88 -18.61 -1.47
N GLN A 369 -12.24 -19.24 -2.57
CA GLN A 369 -13.46 -20.06 -2.68
C GLN A 369 -13.14 -21.50 -3.00
N ALA A 370 -14.10 -22.40 -2.78
CA ALA A 370 -13.95 -23.79 -3.17
C ALA A 370 -13.66 -23.89 -4.66
N GLY A 371 -12.65 -24.71 -5.01
CA GLY A 371 -12.13 -24.82 -6.36
C GLY A 371 -10.85 -24.02 -6.63
N ASP A 372 -10.48 -23.08 -5.78
CA ASP A 372 -9.23 -22.34 -5.94
C ASP A 372 -8.00 -23.23 -5.67
N LEU A 373 -6.95 -23.03 -6.45
CA LEU A 373 -5.65 -23.58 -6.13
C LEU A 373 -5.04 -22.82 -4.95
N ILE A 374 -4.62 -23.56 -3.93
CA ILE A 374 -4.00 -23.03 -2.73
C ILE A 374 -2.70 -23.80 -2.42
N GLY A 375 -1.84 -23.22 -1.59
CA GLY A 375 -0.59 -23.83 -1.18
C GLY A 375 0.01 -23.17 0.06
N PRO A 376 1.20 -23.68 0.47
CA PRO A 376 1.97 -23.01 1.51
C PRO A 376 2.21 -21.54 1.15
N PRO A 377 2.16 -20.62 2.11
CA PRO A 377 2.23 -19.19 1.86
C PRO A 377 3.65 -18.75 1.51
N LEU A 378 4.03 -18.85 0.24
CA LEU A 378 5.30 -18.34 -0.26
C LEU A 378 5.21 -16.84 -0.56
N GLU A 379 4.05 -16.40 -1.08
CA GLU A 379 3.74 -15.03 -1.41
C GLU A 379 2.43 -14.57 -0.77
N ASN A 380 2.18 -13.27 -0.81
CA ASN A 380 0.96 -12.69 -0.23
C ASN A 380 -0.32 -13.13 -0.92
N VAL A 381 -0.27 -13.54 -2.19
CA VAL A 381 -1.42 -14.04 -2.95
C VAL A 381 -1.88 -15.44 -2.51
N ASP A 382 -1.04 -16.19 -1.79
CA ASP A 382 -1.35 -17.54 -1.30
C ASP A 382 -2.25 -17.52 -0.06
N ARG A 383 -2.50 -16.34 0.50
CA ARG A 383 -3.33 -16.18 1.70
C ARG A 383 -4.80 -16.46 1.39
N ILE A 384 -5.44 -17.22 2.26
CA ILE A 384 -6.83 -17.71 2.10
C ILE A 384 -7.84 -16.75 2.70
N GLY A 385 -7.47 -16.09 3.79
CA GLY A 385 -8.33 -15.18 4.53
C GLY A 385 -7.59 -14.51 5.67
N TYR A 386 -8.28 -13.77 6.50
CA TYR A 386 -7.67 -13.08 7.63
C TYR A 386 -8.63 -12.89 8.81
N VAL A 387 -8.04 -12.63 9.97
CA VAL A 387 -8.70 -12.25 11.22
C VAL A 387 -8.09 -10.94 11.70
N MET A 388 -8.93 -10.03 12.20
CA MET A 388 -8.51 -8.80 12.86
C MET A 388 -9.13 -8.70 14.24
N ALA A 389 -8.31 -8.40 15.25
CA ALA A 389 -8.73 -8.23 16.64
C ALA A 389 -8.18 -6.93 17.21
N CYS A 390 -8.89 -6.35 18.20
CA CYS A 390 -8.46 -5.14 18.90
C CYS A 390 -8.59 -5.33 20.41
N ASP A 391 -7.58 -4.87 21.15
CA ASP A 391 -7.60 -4.75 22.59
C ASP A 391 -6.70 -3.61 23.05
N GLN A 392 -6.84 -3.17 24.30
CA GLN A 392 -5.89 -2.21 24.90
C GLN A 392 -4.52 -2.88 25.16
N ASP A 393 -4.53 -4.17 25.43
CA ASP A 393 -3.34 -5.01 25.59
C ASP A 393 -3.01 -5.74 24.28
N GLN A 394 -1.77 -5.57 23.80
CA GLN A 394 -1.29 -6.19 22.58
C GLN A 394 -1.33 -7.73 22.66
N MET A 395 -0.89 -8.31 23.78
CA MET A 395 -0.82 -9.76 23.94
C MET A 395 -2.23 -10.39 23.92
N GLU A 396 -3.20 -9.68 24.47
CA GLU A 396 -4.60 -10.13 24.45
C GLU A 396 -5.19 -10.04 23.03
N ALA A 397 -4.94 -8.97 22.27
CA ALA A 397 -5.34 -8.89 20.88
C ALA A 397 -4.72 -9.99 20.02
N GLU A 398 -3.43 -10.30 20.22
CA GLU A 398 -2.72 -11.40 19.56
C GLU A 398 -3.33 -12.75 19.92
N ARG A 399 -3.55 -13.02 21.20
CA ARG A 399 -4.18 -14.26 21.70
C ARG A 399 -5.55 -14.49 21.09
N LEU A 400 -6.35 -13.44 20.97
CA LEU A 400 -7.68 -13.51 20.36
C LEU A 400 -7.60 -13.88 18.87
N ALA A 401 -6.76 -13.18 18.09
CA ALA A 401 -6.62 -13.45 16.67
C ALA A 401 -6.03 -14.84 16.40
N ASP A 402 -4.96 -15.22 17.12
CA ASP A 402 -4.34 -16.55 17.03
C ASP A 402 -5.30 -17.67 17.46
N GLY A 403 -6.16 -17.41 18.45
CA GLY A 403 -7.19 -18.35 18.90
C GLY A 403 -8.27 -18.64 17.85
N VAL A 404 -8.61 -17.65 17.00
CA VAL A 404 -9.51 -17.87 15.85
C VAL A 404 -8.81 -18.67 14.76
N ILE A 405 -7.55 -18.32 14.44
CA ILE A 405 -6.75 -19.06 13.44
C ILE A 405 -6.58 -20.52 13.83
N ALA A 406 -6.31 -20.81 15.11
CA ALA A 406 -6.11 -22.18 15.60
C ALA A 406 -7.36 -23.07 15.46
N LYS A 407 -8.55 -22.47 15.34
CA LYS A 407 -9.84 -23.15 15.15
C LYS A 407 -10.29 -23.17 13.68
N CYS A 408 -9.49 -22.62 12.78
CA CYS A 408 -9.80 -22.62 11.36
C CYS A 408 -9.48 -24.02 10.78
N HIS A 409 -10.46 -24.63 10.12
CA HIS A 409 -10.30 -25.89 9.41
C HIS A 409 -10.29 -25.65 7.91
N ILE A 410 -9.21 -26.10 7.26
CA ILE A 410 -9.02 -25.99 5.80
C ILE A 410 -9.01 -27.41 5.24
N GLN A 411 -9.97 -27.71 4.37
CA GLN A 411 -10.01 -28.98 3.65
C GLN A 411 -9.40 -28.78 2.25
N VAL A 412 -8.41 -29.59 1.95
CA VAL A 412 -7.67 -29.57 0.67
C VAL A 412 -7.88 -30.90 -0.03
N ARG A 413 -8.21 -30.85 -1.33
CA ARG A 413 -8.22 -32.02 -2.22
C ARG A 413 -6.92 -32.04 -3.02
N SER A 414 -6.30 -33.20 -3.11
CA SER A 414 -5.16 -33.48 -3.97
C SER A 414 -5.50 -33.45 -5.45
#